data_7fa02579036d5e7007632587f1b178c4
#
_entry.id   7fa02579036d5e7007632587f1b178c4
#
_cell.length_a   1.000
_cell.length_b   1.000
_cell.length_c   1.000
_cell.angle_alpha   90.00
_cell.angle_beta   90.00
_cell.angle_gamma   90.00
#
_symmetry.space_group_name_H-M   'P 1'
#
loop_
_entity.id
_entity.type
_entity.pdbx_description
1 polymer ?
#
loop_
_entity_poly.entity_id
_entity_poly.type
_entity_poly.pdbx_seq_one_letter_code
_entity_poly.pdbx_strand_id
1 'polypeptide(L)'
;MNTYRVIIRGQFDGLSDEQRERLLAGVDSCRIAFSEEGSLAYDRALTWFTFRFQTVAEDDTAAQIAALDALGYPFTRQTIGVTDLTEVSSRALRRRG
;
A
#
# COMPACT_ATOMS: atom_id res chain seq x y z
N MET A 1 10.15 -5.95 -16.77
CA MET A 1 9.31 -5.48 -15.66
C MET A 1 9.85 -5.93 -14.33
N ASN A 2 9.71 -5.14 -13.30
CA ASN A 2 10.23 -5.43 -11.97
C ASN A 2 9.09 -5.58 -10.97
N THR A 3 9.35 -6.29 -9.88
CA THR A 3 8.40 -6.42 -8.77
C THR A 3 8.66 -5.34 -7.75
N TYR A 4 7.62 -4.60 -7.39
CA TYR A 4 7.69 -3.51 -6.42
C TYR A 4 6.77 -3.76 -5.24
N ARG A 5 7.23 -3.37 -4.05
CA ARG A 5 6.38 -3.24 -2.86
C ARG A 5 6.15 -1.77 -2.60
N VAL A 6 4.89 -1.42 -2.43
CA VAL A 6 4.47 -0.03 -2.19
C VAL A 6 3.79 0.05 -0.84
N ILE A 7 4.21 1.01 -0.02
CA ILE A 7 3.55 1.31 1.25
C ILE A 7 3.03 2.74 1.17
N ILE A 8 1.72 2.90 1.36
CA ILE A 8 1.09 4.22 1.44
C ILE A 8 0.61 4.41 2.87
N ARG A 9 1.06 5.48 3.52
CA ARG A 9 0.63 5.85 4.87
C ARG A 9 -0.01 7.23 4.79
N GLY A 10 -1.16 7.38 5.42
CA GLY A 10 -1.85 8.65 5.39
C GLY A 10 -3.04 8.70 6.31
N GLN A 11 -3.82 9.74 6.15
CA GLN A 11 -5.08 9.94 6.88
C GLN A 11 -6.24 9.84 5.93
N PHE A 12 -7.31 9.19 6.37
CA PHE A 12 -8.57 9.22 5.63
C PHE A 12 -9.14 10.64 5.66
N ASP A 13 -9.70 11.08 4.55
CA ASP A 13 -10.31 12.39 4.44
C ASP A 13 -11.49 12.32 3.47
N GLY A 14 -12.68 12.67 3.94
CA GLY A 14 -13.87 12.68 3.10
C GLY A 14 -14.53 11.32 2.90
N LEU A 15 -14.38 10.41 3.86
CA LEU A 15 -15.05 9.11 3.80
C LEU A 15 -16.57 9.29 3.83
N SER A 16 -17.29 8.59 2.94
CA SER A 16 -18.74 8.51 3.00
C SER A 16 -19.19 7.62 4.16
N ASP A 17 -20.45 7.72 4.57
CA ASP A 17 -21.01 6.85 5.60
C ASP A 17 -20.92 5.37 5.22
N GLU A 18 -21.17 5.05 3.97
CA GLU A 18 -21.05 3.69 3.46
C GLU A 18 -19.61 3.18 3.56
N GLN A 19 -18.63 4.00 3.19
CA GLN A 19 -17.21 3.65 3.32
C GLN A 19 -16.81 3.44 4.77
N ARG A 20 -17.28 4.29 5.69
CA ARG A 20 -17.03 4.13 7.12
C ARG A 20 -17.58 2.83 7.67
N GLU A 21 -18.80 2.49 7.32
CA GLU A 21 -19.43 1.22 7.73
C GLU A 21 -18.63 0.02 7.24
N ARG A 22 -18.20 0.06 5.98
CA ARG A 22 -17.41 -1.01 5.39
C ARG A 22 -16.07 -1.18 6.09
N LEU A 23 -15.38 -0.08 6.37
CA LEU A 23 -14.09 -0.11 7.07
C LEU A 23 -14.25 -0.60 8.51
N LEU A 24 -15.26 -0.14 9.23
CA LEU A 24 -15.52 -0.59 10.60
C LEU A 24 -15.86 -2.07 10.68
N ALA A 25 -16.56 -2.61 9.69
CA ALA A 25 -16.85 -4.03 9.61
C ALA A 25 -15.58 -4.87 9.41
N GLY A 26 -14.56 -4.31 8.75
CA GLY A 26 -13.32 -5.01 8.45
C GLY A 26 -12.17 -4.72 9.39
N VAL A 27 -12.34 -3.88 10.41
CA VAL A 27 -11.22 -3.42 11.25
C VAL A 27 -10.49 -4.57 11.96
N ASP A 28 -11.21 -5.59 12.38
CA ASP A 28 -10.61 -6.75 13.05
C ASP A 28 -9.91 -7.72 12.08
N SER A 29 -10.07 -7.51 10.79
CA SER A 29 -9.46 -8.31 9.72
C SER A 29 -8.25 -7.64 9.07
N CYS A 30 -7.76 -6.55 9.64
CA CYS A 30 -6.59 -5.84 9.11
C CYS A 30 -5.36 -6.74 9.09
N ARG A 31 -4.61 -6.71 7.99
CA ARG A 31 -3.44 -7.54 7.78
C ARG A 31 -2.20 -6.72 7.52
N ILE A 32 -1.07 -7.24 7.97
CA ILE A 32 0.25 -6.65 7.72
C ILE A 32 0.97 -7.54 6.69
N ALA A 33 0.52 -7.50 5.46
CA ALA A 33 1.10 -8.31 4.39
C ALA A 33 1.12 -7.53 3.09
N PHE A 34 2.10 -7.85 2.24
CA PHE A 34 2.10 -7.34 0.87
C PHE A 34 1.36 -8.33 -0.02
N SER A 35 0.46 -7.83 -0.85
CA SER A 35 -0.29 -8.64 -1.80
C SER A 35 -0.57 -7.85 -3.07
N GLU A 36 -0.91 -8.54 -4.13
CA GLU A 36 -1.29 -7.93 -5.40
C GLU A 36 -2.65 -7.25 -5.34
N GLU A 37 -3.46 -7.63 -4.36
CA GLU A 37 -4.78 -7.05 -4.12
C GLU A 37 -4.71 -5.84 -3.20
N GLY A 38 -3.63 -5.76 -2.42
CA GLY A 38 -3.45 -4.73 -1.41
C GLY A 38 -4.00 -5.14 -0.04
N SER A 39 -3.30 -4.75 1.01
CA SER A 39 -3.70 -4.99 2.40
C SER A 39 -3.78 -3.66 3.12
N LEU A 40 -4.95 -3.34 3.65
CA LEU A 40 -5.22 -2.08 4.33
C LEU A 40 -5.36 -2.32 5.84
N ALA A 41 -4.50 -1.67 6.61
CA ALA A 41 -4.58 -1.64 8.06
C ALA A 41 -4.93 -0.22 8.52
N TYR A 42 -5.81 -0.10 9.49
CA TYR A 42 -6.32 1.19 9.94
C TYR A 42 -6.85 1.10 11.38
N ASP A 43 -7.03 2.27 12.01
CA ASP A 43 -7.55 2.36 13.36
C ASP A 43 -9.10 2.44 13.37
N ARG A 44 -9.71 2.16 14.53
CA ARG A 44 -11.17 2.21 14.68
C ARG A 44 -11.73 3.63 14.54
N ALA A 45 -10.91 4.64 14.81
CA ALA A 45 -11.31 6.04 14.62
C ALA A 45 -11.34 6.43 13.14
N LEU A 46 -10.83 5.58 12.24
CA LEU A 46 -10.73 5.83 10.80
C LEU A 46 -9.95 7.11 10.50
N THR A 47 -8.88 7.32 11.26
CA THR A 47 -8.00 8.48 11.09
C THR A 47 -6.79 8.13 10.24
N TRP A 48 -6.02 7.14 10.67
CA TRP A 48 -4.78 6.75 10.00
C TRP A 48 -4.92 5.41 9.31
N PHE A 49 -4.19 5.24 8.21
CA PHE A 49 -4.12 3.95 7.53
C PHE A 49 -2.70 3.68 7.03
N THR A 50 -2.43 2.39 6.81
CA THR A 50 -1.26 1.91 6.10
C THR A 50 -1.72 0.91 5.06
N PHE A 51 -1.43 1.18 3.79
CA PHE A 51 -1.77 0.30 2.68
C PHE A 51 -0.51 -0.34 2.13
N ARG A 52 -0.47 -1.67 2.08
CA ARG A 52 0.66 -2.44 1.55
C ARG A 52 0.24 -3.13 0.27
N PHE A 53 1.02 -2.92 -0.77
CA PHE A 53 0.68 -3.40 -2.11
C PHE A 53 1.94 -3.94 -2.79
N GLN A 54 1.79 -5.03 -3.54
CA GLN A 54 2.87 -5.59 -4.34
C GLN A 54 2.39 -5.72 -5.76
N THR A 55 3.20 -5.24 -6.72
CA THR A 55 2.82 -5.27 -8.12
C THR A 55 4.04 -5.41 -9.01
N VAL A 56 3.81 -5.89 -10.22
CA VAL A 56 4.81 -5.89 -11.29
C VAL A 56 4.56 -4.67 -12.17
N ALA A 57 5.57 -3.85 -12.37
CA ALA A 57 5.45 -2.62 -13.14
C ALA A 57 6.76 -2.33 -13.90
N GLU A 58 6.70 -1.42 -14.85
CA GLU A 58 7.87 -1.02 -15.63
C GLU A 58 8.84 -0.18 -14.81
N ASP A 59 8.31 0.67 -13.93
CA ASP A 59 9.08 1.56 -13.07
C ASP A 59 8.34 1.84 -11.77
N ASP A 60 8.99 2.57 -10.87
CA ASP A 60 8.42 2.92 -9.57
C ASP A 60 7.20 3.84 -9.68
N THR A 61 7.16 4.73 -10.66
CA THR A 61 6.03 5.61 -10.88
C THR A 61 4.78 4.81 -11.27
N ALA A 62 4.92 3.85 -12.17
CA ALA A 62 3.81 2.97 -12.54
C ALA A 62 3.31 2.15 -11.35
N ALA A 63 4.23 1.68 -10.50
CA ALA A 63 3.88 0.95 -9.28
C ALA A 63 3.09 1.83 -8.30
N GLN A 64 3.49 3.09 -8.11
CA GLN A 64 2.77 4.04 -7.25
C GLN A 64 1.35 4.29 -7.76
N ILE A 65 1.19 4.51 -9.05
CA ILE A 65 -0.12 4.74 -9.68
C ILE A 65 -1.03 3.54 -9.46
N ALA A 66 -0.52 2.34 -9.67
CA ALA A 66 -1.28 1.11 -9.46
C ALA A 66 -1.72 0.96 -7.99
N ALA A 67 -0.85 1.29 -7.05
CA ALA A 67 -1.16 1.25 -5.63
C ALA A 67 -2.25 2.26 -5.23
N LEU A 68 -2.16 3.48 -5.75
CA LEU A 68 -3.16 4.51 -5.49
C LEU A 68 -4.54 4.12 -6.03
N ASP A 69 -4.57 3.53 -7.23
CA ASP A 69 -5.82 3.02 -7.80
C ASP A 69 -6.40 1.88 -6.96
N ALA A 70 -5.55 0.98 -6.49
CA ALA A 70 -5.99 -0.16 -5.68
C ALA A 70 -6.52 0.24 -4.31
N LEU A 71 -6.00 1.33 -3.72
CA LEU A 71 -6.43 1.82 -2.41
C LEU A 71 -7.91 2.22 -2.39
N GLY A 72 -8.35 3.03 -3.36
CA GLY A 72 -9.76 3.31 -3.59
C GLY A 72 -10.49 4.14 -2.55
N TYR A 73 -9.81 4.71 -1.54
CA TYR A 73 -10.42 5.55 -0.50
C TYR A 73 -9.85 6.96 -0.54
N PRO A 74 -10.66 7.99 -0.20
CA PRO A 74 -10.15 9.35 -0.13
C PRO A 74 -9.21 9.53 1.07
N PHE A 75 -8.13 10.24 0.86
CA PHE A 75 -7.10 10.42 1.89
C PHE A 75 -6.33 11.72 1.69
N THR A 76 -5.64 12.14 2.75
CA THR A 76 -4.76 13.31 2.76
C THR A 76 -3.47 12.99 3.54
N ARG A 77 -2.48 13.87 3.48
CA ARG A 77 -1.20 13.73 4.20
C ARG A 77 -0.54 12.37 4.01
N GLN A 78 -0.37 11.98 2.76
CA GLN A 78 0.21 10.69 2.43
C GLN A 78 1.72 10.72 2.37
N THR A 79 2.34 9.59 2.70
CA THR A 79 3.71 9.27 2.33
C THR A 79 3.70 7.97 1.55
N ILE A 80 4.50 7.88 0.50
CA ILE A 80 4.58 6.69 -0.34
C ILE A 80 6.01 6.20 -0.35
N GLY A 81 6.21 4.95 0.07
CA GLY A 81 7.50 4.28 -0.02
C GLY A 81 7.44 3.18 -1.07
N VAL A 82 8.43 3.11 -1.95
CA VAL A 82 8.51 2.09 -3.00
C VAL A 82 9.83 1.34 -2.87
N THR A 83 9.76 0.02 -2.87
CA THR A 83 10.94 -0.85 -2.86
C THR A 83 10.95 -1.71 -4.11
N ASP A 84 12.01 -1.62 -4.90
CA ASP A 84 12.24 -2.51 -6.03
C ASP A 84 12.89 -3.79 -5.51
N LEU A 85 12.14 -4.87 -5.49
CA LEU A 85 12.62 -6.16 -5.00
C LEU A 85 13.69 -6.76 -5.90
N THR A 86 13.63 -6.49 -7.18
CA THR A 86 14.62 -6.98 -8.15
C THR A 86 15.97 -6.34 -7.87
N GLU A 87 16.02 -5.04 -7.64
CA GLU A 87 17.23 -4.31 -7.31
C GLU A 87 17.84 -4.78 -5.99
N VAL A 88 17.03 -4.95 -4.96
CA VAL A 88 17.48 -5.44 -3.65
C VAL A 88 18.13 -6.84 -3.79
N SER A 89 17.51 -7.74 -4.53
CA SER A 89 18.04 -9.06 -4.79
C SER A 89 19.38 -9.01 -5.52
N SER A 90 19.50 -8.15 -6.52
CA SER A 90 20.75 -7.95 -7.27
C SER A 90 21.89 -7.44 -6.37
N ARG A 91 21.61 -6.51 -5.49
CA ARG A 91 22.59 -6.00 -4.52
C ARG A 91 23.07 -7.08 -3.57
N ALA A 92 22.16 -7.90 -3.07
CA ALA A 92 22.51 -8.99 -2.18
C ALA A 92 23.42 -10.01 -2.86
N LEU A 93 23.18 -10.35 -4.11
CA LEU A 93 24.02 -11.23 -4.89
C LEU A 93 25.42 -10.63 -5.14
N ARG A 94 25.51 -9.36 -5.43
CA ARG A 94 26.78 -8.67 -5.64
C ARG A 94 27.66 -8.66 -4.40
N ARG A 95 27.07 -8.52 -3.23
CA ARG A 95 27.81 -8.53 -1.95
C ARG A 95 28.44 -9.87 -1.64
N ARG A 96 27.87 -10.94 -2.13
CA ARG A 96 28.39 -12.30 -1.94
C ARG A 96 29.50 -12.66 -2.91
N GLY A 97 29.50 -11.97 -4.02
CA GLY A 97 30.52 -12.15 -5.04
C GLY A 97 31.69 -11.25 -4.83
#